data_836c2a0e6e0356621c3a26345456dc0b
#
_entry.id   836c2a0e6e0356621c3a26345456dc0b
#
_cell.length_a   1.000
_cell.length_b   1.000
_cell.length_c   1.000
_cell.angle_alpha   90.00
_cell.angle_beta   90.00
_cell.angle_gamma   90.00
#
_symmetry.space_group_name_H-M   'P 1'
#
loop_
_entity.id
_entity.type
_entity.pdbx_description
1 polymer ?
#
loop_
_entity_poly.entity_id
_entity_poly.type
_entity_poly.pdbx_seq_one_letter_code
_entity_poly.pdbx_strand_id
1 'polypeptide(L)' 'MKKEDIKELSTDELRLRLAEERSLYGKMKMNHSISPIENPMKIRSTRRGIAVIETELTTRSKAESAKK' A
#
# COMPACT_ATOMS: atom_id res chain seq x y z
N MET A 1 -4.75 -3.56 -6.34
CA MET A 1 -3.49 -3.63 -7.09
C MET A 1 -3.03 -5.05 -7.24
N LYS A 2 -2.64 -5.42 -8.44
CA LYS A 2 -2.15 -6.78 -8.68
C LYS A 2 -0.67 -6.85 -8.32
N LYS A 3 -0.22 -7.99 -7.81
CA LYS A 3 1.17 -8.20 -7.44
C LYS A 3 2.13 -8.00 -8.61
N GLU A 4 1.70 -8.38 -9.81
CA GLU A 4 2.49 -8.25 -11.02
C GLU A 4 2.81 -6.80 -11.36
N ASP A 5 1.82 -5.94 -11.23
CA ASP A 5 2.00 -4.50 -11.48
C ASP A 5 2.99 -3.89 -10.49
N ILE A 6 2.94 -4.33 -9.25
CA ILE A 6 3.83 -3.85 -8.21
C ILE A 6 5.27 -4.28 -8.47
N LYS A 7 5.47 -5.48 -8.95
CA LYS A 7 6.80 -6.00 -9.25
C LYS A 7 7.49 -5.24 -10.39
N GLU A 8 6.71 -4.69 -11.30
CA GLU A 8 7.25 -3.94 -12.43
C GLU A 8 7.66 -2.52 -12.07
N LEU A 9 7.18 -2.01 -10.95
CA LEU A 9 7.48 -0.65 -10.51
C LEU A 9 8.88 -0.56 -9.89
N SER A 10 9.52 0.59 -10.07
CA SER A 10 10.78 0.86 -9.40
C SER A 10 10.56 1.05 -7.91
N THR A 11 11.63 0.95 -7.12
CA THR A 11 11.54 1.13 -5.67
C THR A 11 11.04 2.52 -5.30
N ASP A 12 11.50 3.55 -6.00
CA ASP A 12 11.06 4.92 -5.75
C ASP A 12 9.57 5.10 -6.04
N GLU A 13 9.09 4.51 -7.13
CA GLU A 13 7.68 4.55 -7.48
C GLU A 13 6.83 3.82 -6.46
N LEU A 14 7.32 2.70 -5.93
CA LEU A 14 6.63 1.96 -4.88
C LEU A 14 6.51 2.77 -3.60
N ARG A 15 7.56 3.48 -3.23
CA ARG A 15 7.53 4.33 -2.04
C ARG A 15 6.53 5.47 -2.20
N LEU A 16 6.50 6.07 -3.37
CA LEU A 16 5.53 7.12 -3.67
C LEU A 16 4.11 6.58 -3.61
N ARG A 17 3.90 5.44 -4.24
CA ARG A 17 2.61 4.75 -4.24
C ARG A 17 2.15 4.44 -2.82
N LEU A 18 3.06 3.95 -1.99
CA LEU A 18 2.78 3.62 -0.59
C LEU A 18 2.33 4.86 0.18
N ALA A 19 3.03 5.97 0.00
CA ALA A 19 2.66 7.23 0.66
C ALA A 19 1.28 7.69 0.25
N GLU A 20 0.96 7.61 -1.04
CA GLU A 20 -0.35 7.99 -1.56
C GLU A 20 -1.46 7.09 -1.00
N GLU A 21 -1.21 5.79 -0.99
CA GLU A 21 -2.19 4.82 -0.48
C GLU A 21 -2.43 4.98 1.01
N ARG A 22 -1.37 5.25 1.77
CA ARG A 22 -1.50 5.50 3.22
C ARG A 22 -2.31 6.75 3.50
N SER A 23 -2.09 7.79 2.71
CA SER A 23 -2.84 9.04 2.83
C SER A 23 -4.33 8.81 2.55
N LEU A 24 -4.61 8.08 1.47
CA LEU A 24 -5.97 7.73 1.08
C LEU A 24 -6.65 6.88 2.16
N TYR A 25 -5.94 5.90 2.69
CA TYR A 25 -6.45 5.02 3.74
C TYR A 25 -6.80 5.82 4.99
N GLY A 26 -5.92 6.73 5.39
CA GLY A 26 -6.18 7.60 6.53
C GLY A 26 -7.43 8.45 6.36
N LYS A 27 -7.61 9.00 5.18
CA LYS A 27 -8.81 9.79 4.86
C LYS A 27 -10.06 8.93 4.89
N MET A 28 -9.99 7.73 4.35
CA MET A 28 -11.13 6.80 4.36
C MET A 28 -11.53 6.41 5.77
N LYS A 29 -10.55 6.15 6.63
CA LYS A 29 -10.82 5.80 8.02
C LYS A 29 -11.45 6.96 8.77
N MET A 30 -10.97 8.17 8.54
CA MET A 30 -11.52 9.36 9.15
C MET A 30 -12.98 9.60 8.72
N ASN A 31 -13.23 9.51 7.41
CA ASN A 31 -14.57 9.68 6.86
C ASN A 31 -15.53 8.62 7.37
N HIS A 32 -15.06 7.37 7.47
CA HIS A 32 -15.89 6.28 7.97
C HIS A 32 -16.24 6.49 9.43
N SER A 33 -15.33 7.06 10.20
CA SER A 33 -15.56 7.36 11.61
C SER A 33 -16.64 8.43 11.80
N ILE A 34 -16.66 9.44 10.92
CA ILE A 34 -17.61 10.55 10.97
C ILE A 34 -18.96 10.17 10.38
N SER A 35 -18.93 9.46 9.26
CA SER A 35 -20.15 9.10 8.52
C SER A 35 -19.99 7.68 7.95
N PRO A 36 -20.41 6.66 8.70
CA PRO A 36 -20.23 5.25 8.32
C PRO A 36 -21.19 4.79 7.21
N ILE A 37 -21.26 5.55 6.14
CA ILE A 37 -22.06 5.21 4.97
C ILE A 37 -21.22 4.56 3.88
N GLU A 38 -19.92 4.73 3.97
CA GLU A 38 -19.00 4.22 2.98
C GLU A 38 -18.87 2.71 3.04
N ASN A 39 -18.59 2.13 1.90
CA ASN A 39 -18.41 0.69 1.78
C ASN A 39 -17.14 0.25 2.52
N PRO A 40 -17.26 -0.55 3.60
CA PRO A 40 -16.08 -0.99 4.35
C PRO A 40 -15.14 -1.89 3.53
N MET A 41 -15.65 -2.44 2.43
CA MET A 41 -14.81 -3.23 1.52
C MET A 41 -13.70 -2.41 0.88
N LYS A 42 -13.97 -1.12 0.62
CA LYS A 42 -12.98 -0.21 0.05
C LYS A 42 -11.81 0.00 1.02
N ILE A 43 -12.12 0.14 2.30
CA ILE A 43 -11.11 0.32 3.34
C ILE A 43 -10.23 -0.92 3.42
N ARG A 44 -10.82 -2.10 3.38
CA ARG A 44 -10.10 -3.37 3.41
C ARG A 44 -9.21 -3.54 2.17
N SER A 45 -9.73 -3.21 1.00
CA SER A 45 -8.99 -3.28 -0.26
C SER A 45 -7.76 -2.39 -0.23
N THR A 46 -7.93 -1.16 0.24
CA THR A 46 -6.84 -0.20 0.33
C THR A 46 -5.78 -0.69 1.32
N ARG A 47 -6.21 -1.23 2.46
CA ARG A 47 -5.30 -1.79 3.44
C ARG A 47 -4.49 -2.96 2.88
N ARG A 48 -5.13 -3.83 2.11
CA ARG A 48 -4.45 -4.96 1.45
C ARG A 48 -3.43 -4.47 0.44
N GLY A 49 -3.78 -3.42 -0.33
CA GLY A 49 -2.88 -2.82 -1.28
C GLY A 49 -1.63 -2.28 -0.60
N ILE A 50 -1.80 -1.59 0.52
CA ILE A 50 -0.69 -1.08 1.31
C ILE A 50 0.19 -2.22 1.79
N ALA A 51 -0.40 -3.30 2.32
CA ALA A 51 0.34 -4.45 2.82
C ALA A 51 1.16 -5.12 1.70
N VAL A 52 0.60 -5.23 0.51
CA VAL A 52 1.30 -5.81 -0.64
C VAL A 52 2.50 -4.97 -1.03
N ILE A 53 2.32 -3.64 -1.08
CA ILE A 53 3.42 -2.72 -1.40
C ILE A 53 4.52 -2.79 -0.34
N GLU A 54 4.15 -2.80 0.93
CA GLU A 54 5.10 -2.90 2.03
C GLU A 54 5.88 -4.21 1.98
N THR A 55 5.20 -5.31 1.65
CA THR A 55 5.83 -6.63 1.52
C THR A 55 6.85 -6.61 0.40
N GLU A 56 6.51 -6.02 -0.74
CA GLU A 56 7.44 -5.93 -1.87
C GLU A 56 8.66 -5.08 -1.53
N LEU A 57 8.46 -3.96 -0.85
CA LEU A 57 9.57 -3.11 -0.41
C LEU A 57 10.47 -3.83 0.57
N THR A 58 9.89 -4.59 1.50
CA THR A 58 10.65 -5.38 2.46
C THR A 58 11.47 -6.46 1.75
N THR A 59 10.86 -7.13 0.78
CA THR A 59 11.53 -8.16 -0.01
C THR A 59 12.73 -7.58 -0.76
N ARG A 60 12.56 -6.42 -1.36
CA ARG A 60 13.66 -5.74 -2.07
C ARG A 60 14.77 -5.32 -1.13
N SER A 61 14.40 -4.81 0.03
CA SER A 61 15.37 -4.40 1.05
C SER A 61 16.19 -5.59 1.53
N LYS A 62 15.56 -6.73 1.76
CA LYS A 62 16.25 -7.96 2.15
C LYS A 62 17.17 -8.46 1.05
N ALA A 63 16.74 -8.38 -0.19
CA ALA A 63 17.55 -8.80 -1.33
C ALA A 63 18.81 -7.94 -1.44
N GLU A 64 18.68 -6.63 -1.23
CA GLU A 64 19.80 -5.70 -1.24
C GLU A 64 20.77 -6.00 -0.09
N SER A 65 20.25 -6.29 1.09
CA SER A 65 21.05 -6.63 2.25
C SER A 65 21.79 -7.94 2.04
N ALA A 66 21.17 -8.91 1.38
CA ALA A 66 21.78 -10.20 1.13
C ALA A 66 22.96 -10.12 0.15
N LYS A 67 23.02 -9.08 -0.65
CA LYS A 67 24.10 -8.88 -1.62
C LYS A 67 25.38 -8.31 -1.00
N LYS A 68 25.31 -7.90 0.24
CA LYS A 68 26.49 -7.46 0.97
C LYS A 68 27.25 -8.66 1.53
#